data_c3c1cba646709bdc3cce60a1bf2e6688
#
_entry.id   c3c1cba646709bdc3cce60a1bf2e6688
#
_cell.length_a   1.000
_cell.length_b   1.000
_cell.length_c   1.000
_cell.angle_alpha   90.00
_cell.angle_beta   90.00
_cell.angle_gamma   90.00
#
_symmetry.space_group_name_H-M   'P 1'
#
loop_
_entity.id
_entity.type
_entity.pdbx_description
1 polymer ?
#
loop_
_entity_poly.entity_id
_entity_poly.type
_entity_poly.pdbx_seq_one_letter_code
_entity_poly.pdbx_strand_id
1 'polypeptide(L)'
;MEMISDREHILLAVIDRLRIIRATDAAWLGGYTDYTYCRKCLRKLCDMGLLQICRDSAGSNCYYLSGRGLAVLGKQTSHTYEVSATTHHALVVGRVCAWLRHTEGASPGELLTDSVLRSKGDKQRHRPDIVFRCHAYEIELNHKPLSL
;
A
#
# COMPACT_ATOMS: atom_id res chain seq x y z
N MET A 1 15.43 9.34 21.50
CA MET A 1 15.03 8.51 20.34
C MET A 1 13.53 8.40 20.35
N GLU A 2 12.89 8.90 19.31
CA GLU A 2 11.44 8.82 19.19
C GLU A 2 11.04 7.41 18.81
N MET A 3 10.18 6.80 19.63
CA MET A 3 9.69 5.44 19.38
C MET A 3 8.38 5.50 18.59
N ILE A 4 8.19 4.54 17.70
CA ILE A 4 6.91 4.37 17.03
C ILE A 4 5.99 3.49 17.87
N SER A 5 4.69 3.79 17.83
CA SER A 5 3.67 2.99 18.50
C SER A 5 3.39 1.71 17.71
N ASP A 6 2.72 0.74 18.36
CA ASP A 6 2.28 -0.47 17.68
C ASP A 6 1.38 -0.15 16.49
N ARG A 7 0.54 0.86 16.61
CA ARG A 7 -0.36 1.31 15.56
C ARG A 7 0.41 1.89 14.38
N GLU A 8 1.44 2.67 14.64
CA GLU A 8 2.31 3.19 13.59
C GLU A 8 3.12 2.07 12.92
N HIS A 9 3.53 1.07 13.67
CA HIS A 9 4.18 -0.12 13.12
C HIS A 9 3.24 -0.87 12.17
N ILE A 10 1.98 -1.04 12.56
CA ILE A 10 0.96 -1.66 11.69
C ILE A 10 0.79 -0.84 10.42
N LEU A 11 0.78 0.49 10.52
CA LEU A 11 0.67 1.37 9.36
C LEU A 11 1.85 1.19 8.39
N LEU A 12 3.08 1.09 8.91
CA LEU A 12 4.25 0.79 8.08
C LEU A 12 4.10 -0.56 7.38
N ALA A 13 3.62 -1.58 8.09
CA ALA A 13 3.43 -2.92 7.53
C ALA A 13 2.38 -2.92 6.40
N VAL A 14 1.28 -2.18 6.56
CA VAL A 14 0.26 -2.01 5.52
C VAL A 14 0.86 -1.35 4.27
N ILE A 15 1.62 -0.29 4.45
CA ILE A 15 2.27 0.41 3.33
C ILE A 15 3.25 -0.50 2.61
N ASP A 16 4.03 -1.28 3.35
CA ASP A 16 4.96 -2.24 2.76
C ASP A 16 4.24 -3.29 1.89
N ARG A 17 3.11 -3.81 2.37
CA ARG A 17 2.33 -4.81 1.61
C ARG A 17 1.86 -4.27 0.26
N LEU A 18 1.47 -3.02 0.21
CA LEU A 18 0.93 -2.38 -0.99
C LEU A 18 2.00 -1.64 -1.80
N ARG A 19 3.20 -1.52 -1.26
CA ARG A 19 4.38 -0.85 -1.79
C ARG A 19 4.23 0.66 -1.81
N ILE A 20 3.11 1.21 -2.27
CA ILE A 20 2.80 2.64 -2.27
C ILE A 20 1.30 2.83 -2.04
N ILE A 21 0.91 3.88 -1.33
CA ILE A 21 -0.48 4.08 -0.92
C ILE A 21 -0.82 5.56 -0.75
N ARG A 22 -2.07 5.93 -1.02
CA ARG A 22 -2.62 7.23 -0.65
C ARG A 22 -3.04 7.26 0.82
N ALA A 23 -3.06 8.45 1.41
CA ALA A 23 -3.41 8.62 2.82
C ALA A 23 -4.81 8.09 3.17
N THR A 24 -5.80 8.28 2.30
CA THR A 24 -7.16 7.77 2.53
C THR A 24 -7.20 6.25 2.61
N ASP A 25 -6.48 5.58 1.72
CA ASP A 25 -6.42 4.12 1.70
C ASP A 25 -5.63 3.57 2.89
N ALA A 26 -4.57 4.27 3.30
CA ALA A 26 -3.81 3.95 4.49
C ALA A 26 -4.67 4.03 5.76
N ALA A 27 -5.54 5.03 5.84
CA ALA A 27 -6.46 5.17 6.98
C ALA A 27 -7.42 3.98 7.07
N TRP A 28 -8.03 3.58 5.97
CA TRP A 28 -8.93 2.43 5.94
C TRP A 28 -8.22 1.13 6.30
N LEU A 29 -7.09 0.85 5.66
CA LEU A 29 -6.35 -0.40 5.84
C LEU A 29 -5.62 -0.47 7.18
N GLY A 30 -5.20 0.68 7.71
CA GLY A 30 -4.58 0.78 9.04
C GLY A 30 -5.55 0.75 10.20
N GLY A 31 -6.87 0.74 9.93
CA GLY A 31 -7.90 0.72 10.96
C GLY A 31 -8.07 2.05 11.69
N TYR A 32 -7.74 3.17 11.05
CA TYR A 32 -7.94 4.50 11.62
C TYR A 32 -9.37 4.94 11.43
N THR A 33 -10.02 5.36 12.52
CA THR A 33 -11.37 5.94 12.48
C THR A 33 -11.33 7.44 12.19
N ASP A 34 -10.20 8.10 12.48
CA ASP A 34 -9.98 9.51 12.23
C ASP A 34 -8.91 9.69 11.16
N TYR A 35 -9.33 10.16 10.00
CA TYR A 35 -8.44 10.42 8.87
C TYR A 35 -7.38 11.49 9.19
N THR A 36 -7.77 12.53 9.91
CA THR A 36 -6.84 13.60 10.31
C THR A 36 -5.72 13.05 11.18
N TYR A 37 -6.06 12.17 12.11
CA TYR A 37 -5.08 11.50 12.96
C TYR A 37 -4.15 10.60 12.15
N CYS A 38 -4.67 9.85 11.19
CA CYS A 38 -3.84 9.04 10.29
C CYS A 38 -2.84 9.92 9.53
N ARG A 39 -3.28 11.05 9.01
CA ARG A 39 -2.39 12.00 8.33
C ARG A 39 -1.27 12.52 9.23
N LYS A 40 -1.58 12.79 10.48
CA LYS A 40 -0.55 13.18 11.47
C LYS A 40 0.48 12.07 11.70
N CYS A 41 0.02 10.83 11.79
CA CYS A 41 0.92 9.68 11.92
C CYS A 41 1.81 9.53 10.68
N LEU A 42 1.24 9.65 9.48
CA LEU A 42 2.01 9.60 8.24
C LEU A 42 3.07 10.69 8.19
N ARG A 43 2.72 11.91 8.57
CA ARG A 43 3.65 13.04 8.63
C ARG A 43 4.79 12.78 9.61
N LYS A 44 4.45 12.30 10.81
CA LYS A 44 5.45 11.92 11.82
C LYS A 44 6.43 10.89 11.27
N LEU A 45 5.92 9.85 10.62
CA LEU A 45 6.77 8.81 10.05
C LEU A 45 7.67 9.33 8.92
N CYS A 46 7.18 10.29 8.13
CA CYS A 46 8.01 10.99 7.15
C CYS A 46 9.10 11.82 7.81
N ASP A 47 8.76 12.57 8.87
CA ASP A 47 9.72 13.39 9.61
C ASP A 47 10.80 12.54 10.27
N MET A 48 10.47 11.33 10.68
CA MET A 48 11.43 10.34 11.21
C MET A 48 12.28 9.68 10.12
N GLY A 49 12.01 9.96 8.85
CA GLY A 49 12.73 9.35 7.73
C GLY A 49 12.35 7.91 7.43
N LEU A 50 11.21 7.43 7.93
CA LEU A 50 10.73 6.06 7.71
C LEU A 50 9.86 5.93 6.48
N LEU A 51 9.21 7.02 6.05
CA LEU A 51 8.41 7.10 4.84
C LEU A 51 8.93 8.17 3.91
N GLN A 52 8.74 7.95 2.62
CA GLN A 52 8.95 8.95 1.59
C GLN A 52 7.61 9.32 0.95
N ILE A 53 7.54 10.52 0.40
CA ILE A 53 6.35 11.06 -0.23
C ILE A 53 6.63 11.31 -1.70
N CYS A 54 5.66 10.94 -2.55
CA CYS A 54 5.58 11.45 -3.92
C CYS A 54 4.15 11.94 -4.15
N ARG A 55 3.91 12.59 -5.28
CA ARG A 55 2.57 13.04 -5.66
C ARG A 55 2.08 12.27 -6.87
N ASP A 56 0.78 11.93 -6.86
CA ASP A 56 0.15 11.35 -8.03
C ASP A 56 -0.17 12.42 -9.08
N SER A 57 -0.76 12.01 -10.21
CA SER A 57 -1.13 12.93 -11.30
C SER A 57 -2.15 13.99 -10.89
N ALA A 58 -2.94 13.72 -9.85
CA ALA A 58 -3.91 14.68 -9.31
C ALA A 58 -3.32 15.58 -8.21
N GLY A 59 -2.03 15.42 -7.87
CA GLY A 59 -1.35 16.21 -6.85
C GLY A 59 -1.54 15.70 -5.42
N SER A 60 -2.12 14.51 -5.24
CA SER A 60 -2.30 13.91 -3.91
C SER A 60 -1.02 13.24 -3.44
N ASN A 61 -0.75 13.33 -2.13
CA ASN A 61 0.40 12.68 -1.52
C ASN A 61 0.24 11.17 -1.51
N CYS A 62 1.30 10.49 -1.90
CA CYS A 62 1.45 9.04 -1.85
C CYS A 62 2.67 8.70 -1.01
N TYR A 63 2.59 7.61 -0.26
CA TYR A 63 3.60 7.24 0.75
C TYR A 63 4.16 5.86 0.45
N TYR A 64 5.47 5.72 0.60
CA TYR A 64 6.16 4.44 0.49
C TYR A 64 7.32 4.39 1.48
N LEU A 65 7.79 3.19 1.84
CA LEU A 65 8.84 3.05 2.83
C LEU A 65 10.20 3.45 2.28
N SER A 66 10.96 4.17 3.11
CA SER A 66 12.39 4.37 2.92
C SER A 66 13.17 3.10 3.32
N GLY A 67 14.46 3.05 3.05
CA GLY A 67 15.33 1.99 3.56
C GLY A 67 15.25 1.86 5.08
N ARG A 68 15.20 2.99 5.81
CA ARG A 68 15.04 2.99 7.26
C ARG A 68 13.70 2.41 7.71
N GLY A 69 12.63 2.71 6.98
CA GLY A 69 11.30 2.14 7.24
C GLY A 69 11.30 0.63 7.07
N LEU A 70 11.94 0.12 6.02
CA LEU A 70 12.10 -1.32 5.80
C LEU A 70 12.89 -1.97 6.93
N ALA A 71 13.96 -1.32 7.41
CA ALA A 71 14.75 -1.82 8.52
C ALA A 71 13.94 -1.96 9.81
N VAL A 72 13.02 -1.03 10.07
CA VAL A 72 12.10 -1.11 11.23
C VAL A 72 11.23 -2.36 11.15
N LEU A 73 10.85 -2.77 9.94
CA LEU A 73 10.08 -4.00 9.73
C LEU A 73 10.96 -5.27 9.65
N GLY A 74 12.27 -5.14 9.84
CA GLY A 74 13.20 -6.27 9.74
C GLY A 74 13.43 -6.74 8.30
N LYS A 75 13.20 -5.88 7.31
CA LYS A 75 13.35 -6.20 5.89
C LYS A 75 14.63 -5.63 5.29
N GLN A 76 15.02 -6.15 4.13
CA GLN A 76 16.20 -5.67 3.43
C GLN A 76 16.00 -4.26 2.88
N THR A 77 16.93 -3.37 3.19
CA THR A 77 16.87 -1.96 2.80
C THR A 77 17.07 -1.72 1.30
N SER A 78 17.54 -2.73 0.57
CA SER A 78 17.72 -2.67 -0.89
C SER A 78 16.41 -2.83 -1.67
N HIS A 79 15.32 -3.20 -1.01
CA HIS A 79 14.01 -3.44 -1.65
C HIS A 79 13.08 -2.23 -1.54
N THR A 80 13.62 -1.02 -1.55
CA THR A 80 12.81 0.20 -1.57
C THR A 80 11.99 0.29 -2.85
N TYR A 81 10.79 0.86 -2.72
CA TYR A 81 9.91 1.07 -3.86
C TYR A 81 10.47 2.16 -4.80
N GLU A 82 10.39 1.90 -6.10
CA GLU A 82 10.75 2.90 -7.11
C GLU A 82 9.49 3.42 -7.79
N VAL A 83 9.31 4.75 -7.75
CA VAL A 83 8.22 5.40 -8.47
C VAL A 83 8.47 5.25 -9.98
N SER A 84 7.48 4.72 -10.70
CA SER A 84 7.61 4.37 -12.10
C SER A 84 6.26 4.48 -12.83
N ALA A 85 6.22 4.07 -14.09
CA ALA A 85 4.99 4.02 -14.87
C ALA A 85 3.93 3.09 -14.27
N THR A 86 4.32 2.12 -13.42
CA THR A 86 3.39 1.20 -12.77
C THR A 86 2.83 1.73 -11.44
N THR A 87 3.27 2.90 -11.00
CA THR A 87 2.82 3.48 -9.71
C THR A 87 1.32 3.70 -9.68
N HIS A 88 0.73 4.18 -10.77
CA HIS A 88 -0.72 4.39 -10.82
C HIS A 88 -1.49 3.08 -10.62
N HIS A 89 -1.05 2.00 -11.26
CA HIS A 89 -1.65 0.67 -11.06
C HIS A 89 -1.55 0.24 -9.59
N ALA A 90 -0.39 0.40 -8.96
CA ALA A 90 -0.19 0.07 -7.55
C ALA A 90 -1.12 0.87 -6.63
N LEU A 91 -1.34 2.15 -6.92
CA LEU A 91 -2.25 3.00 -6.16
C LEU A 91 -3.70 2.54 -6.30
N VAL A 92 -4.11 2.09 -7.48
CA VAL A 92 -5.46 1.55 -7.69
C VAL A 92 -5.63 0.21 -6.96
N VAL A 93 -4.61 -0.64 -6.94
CA VAL A 93 -4.62 -1.87 -6.12
C VAL A 93 -4.87 -1.51 -4.65
N GLY A 94 -4.18 -0.51 -4.12
CA GLY A 94 -4.39 -0.04 -2.75
C GLY A 94 -5.82 0.45 -2.51
N ARG A 95 -6.40 1.17 -3.47
CA ARG A 95 -7.79 1.64 -3.40
C ARG A 95 -8.78 0.48 -3.36
N VAL A 96 -8.58 -0.54 -4.18
CA VAL A 96 -9.46 -1.72 -4.19
C VAL A 96 -9.32 -2.49 -2.88
N CYS A 97 -8.12 -2.63 -2.35
CA CYS A 97 -7.91 -3.25 -1.04
C CYS A 97 -8.64 -2.49 0.08
N ALA A 98 -8.56 -1.16 0.08
CA ALA A 98 -9.29 -0.32 1.05
C ALA A 98 -10.80 -0.50 0.91
N TRP A 99 -11.30 -0.57 -0.31
CA TRP A 99 -12.71 -0.81 -0.59
C TRP A 99 -13.17 -2.19 -0.08
N LEU A 100 -12.37 -3.24 -0.31
CA LEU A 100 -12.67 -4.59 0.21
C LEU A 100 -12.69 -4.61 1.73
N ARG A 101 -11.79 -3.89 2.38
CA ARG A 101 -11.82 -3.77 3.83
C ARG A 101 -13.09 -3.09 4.31
N HIS A 102 -13.49 -2.02 3.66
CA HIS A 102 -14.68 -1.26 4.05
C HIS A 102 -15.97 -2.03 3.80
N THR A 103 -16.12 -2.65 2.63
CA THR A 103 -17.37 -3.29 2.21
C THR A 103 -17.49 -4.74 2.67
N GLU A 104 -16.39 -5.49 2.69
CA GLU A 104 -16.37 -6.93 2.98
C GLU A 104 -15.73 -7.27 4.32
N GLY A 105 -15.27 -6.27 5.07
CA GLY A 105 -14.62 -6.49 6.35
C GLY A 105 -13.27 -7.21 6.26
N ALA A 106 -12.59 -7.12 5.11
CA ALA A 106 -11.30 -7.78 4.92
C ALA A 106 -10.28 -7.28 5.93
N SER A 107 -9.55 -8.19 6.58
CA SER A 107 -8.34 -7.81 7.32
C SER A 107 -7.18 -7.61 6.31
N PRO A 108 -6.21 -6.73 6.60
CA PRO A 108 -5.07 -6.55 5.71
C PRO A 108 -4.32 -7.85 5.40
N GLY A 109 -4.26 -8.79 6.35
CA GLY A 109 -3.60 -10.08 6.16
C GLY A 109 -4.31 -11.00 5.17
N GLU A 110 -5.62 -10.82 4.95
CA GLU A 110 -6.41 -11.59 3.99
C GLU A 110 -6.23 -11.09 2.56
N LEU A 111 -5.74 -9.87 2.37
CA LEU A 111 -5.58 -9.24 1.06
C LEU A 111 -4.20 -9.60 0.49
N LEU A 112 -4.19 -10.55 -0.43
CA LEU A 112 -2.95 -11.05 -1.03
C LEU A 112 -2.73 -10.35 -2.37
N THR A 113 -1.82 -9.38 -2.38
CA THR A 113 -1.42 -8.68 -3.60
C THR A 113 -0.34 -9.45 -4.36
N ASP A 114 -0.07 -9.08 -5.60
CA ASP A 114 1.02 -9.66 -6.39
C ASP A 114 2.36 -9.58 -5.63
N SER A 115 2.64 -8.44 -5.00
CA SER A 115 3.86 -8.26 -4.22
C SER A 115 3.96 -9.26 -3.05
N VAL A 116 2.85 -9.49 -2.33
CA VAL A 116 2.81 -10.43 -1.21
C VAL A 116 2.96 -11.87 -1.72
N LEU A 117 2.26 -12.24 -2.78
CA LEU A 117 2.36 -13.58 -3.36
C LEU A 117 3.78 -13.87 -3.84
N ARG A 118 4.41 -12.89 -4.48
CA ARG A 118 5.80 -13.01 -4.93
C ARG A 118 6.76 -13.21 -3.76
N SER A 119 6.56 -12.49 -2.66
CA SER A 119 7.39 -12.62 -1.46
C SER A 119 7.24 -13.99 -0.77
N LYS A 120 6.10 -14.66 -0.96
CA LYS A 120 5.86 -16.02 -0.46
C LYS A 120 6.39 -17.12 -1.37
N GLY A 121 7.13 -16.76 -2.43
CA GLY A 121 7.73 -17.71 -3.34
C GLY A 121 6.82 -18.24 -4.43
N ASP A 122 5.71 -17.58 -4.72
CA ASP A 122 4.84 -17.92 -5.84
C ASP A 122 5.60 -17.69 -7.15
N LYS A 123 5.75 -18.77 -7.93
CA LYS A 123 6.50 -18.76 -9.18
C LYS A 123 5.61 -18.72 -10.42
N GLN A 124 4.31 -18.51 -10.27
CA GLN A 124 3.40 -18.42 -11.41
C GLN A 124 3.77 -17.23 -12.30
N ARG A 125 3.70 -17.43 -13.62
CA ARG A 125 3.99 -16.38 -14.60
C ARG A 125 2.98 -15.25 -14.53
N HIS A 126 1.71 -15.59 -14.28
CA HIS A 126 0.64 -14.64 -14.15
C HIS A 126 0.04 -14.77 -12.75
N ARG A 127 0.18 -13.73 -11.96
CA ARG A 127 -0.45 -13.63 -10.65
C ARG A 127 -1.53 -12.57 -10.74
N PRO A 128 -2.71 -12.82 -10.12
CA PRO A 128 -3.72 -11.78 -10.02
C PRO A 128 -3.21 -10.58 -9.20
N ASP A 129 -3.80 -9.43 -9.43
CA ASP A 129 -3.42 -8.23 -8.69
C ASP A 129 -3.80 -8.33 -7.21
N ILE A 130 -4.95 -8.94 -6.92
CA ILE A 130 -5.40 -9.18 -5.54
C ILE A 130 -6.08 -10.55 -5.49
N VAL A 131 -5.79 -11.32 -4.43
CA VAL A 131 -6.56 -12.51 -4.06
C VAL A 131 -7.19 -12.27 -2.68
N PHE A 132 -8.48 -12.46 -2.59
CA PHE A 132 -9.24 -12.32 -1.36
C PHE A 132 -10.37 -13.35 -1.31
N ARG A 133 -10.38 -14.21 -0.29
CA ARG A 133 -11.43 -15.22 -0.04
C ARG A 133 -11.82 -16.02 -1.28
N CYS A 134 -10.85 -16.63 -1.95
CA CYS A 134 -11.04 -17.44 -3.16
C CYS A 134 -11.45 -16.65 -4.41
N HIS A 135 -11.45 -15.33 -4.37
CA HIS A 135 -11.68 -14.46 -5.53
C HIS A 135 -10.37 -13.83 -5.97
N ALA A 136 -10.12 -13.83 -7.26
CA ALA A 136 -8.99 -13.15 -7.88
C ALA A 136 -9.49 -11.87 -8.57
N TYR A 137 -8.80 -10.77 -8.34
CA TYR A 137 -9.14 -9.48 -8.93
C TYR A 137 -8.02 -9.04 -9.85
N GLU A 138 -8.40 -8.66 -11.06
CA GLU A 138 -7.52 -8.04 -12.05
C GLU A 138 -7.92 -6.58 -12.23
N ILE A 139 -6.94 -5.70 -12.24
CA ILE A 139 -7.19 -4.25 -12.38
C ILE A 139 -6.70 -3.83 -13.76
N GLU A 140 -7.64 -3.49 -14.63
CA GLU A 140 -7.35 -2.97 -15.95
C GLU A 140 -7.44 -1.44 -15.96
N LEU A 141 -6.36 -0.79 -16.35
CA LEU A 141 -6.30 0.66 -16.49
C LEU A 141 -6.36 1.12 -17.95
N ASN A 142 -6.59 0.18 -18.87
CA ASN A 142 -6.64 0.47 -20.29
C ASN A 142 -7.96 1.16 -20.65
N HIS A 143 -7.87 2.44 -20.92
CA HIS A 143 -8.94 3.15 -21.61
C HIS A 143 -8.92 2.73 -23.09
N LYS A 144 -9.64 1.67 -23.43
CA LYS A 144 -9.95 1.42 -24.84
C LYS A 144 -10.91 2.51 -25.27
N PRO A 145 -10.59 3.30 -26.29
CA PRO A 145 -11.57 4.24 -26.83
C PRO A 145 -12.79 3.43 -27.25
N LEU A 146 -13.98 3.90 -26.84
CA LEU A 146 -15.23 3.33 -27.32
C LEU A 146 -15.23 3.50 -28.84
N SER A 147 -15.02 2.40 -29.56
CA SER A 147 -15.24 2.39 -31.00
C SER A 147 -16.77 2.45 -31.20
N LEU A 148 -17.18 3.56 -31.75
CA LEU A 148 -18.56 3.68 -32.25
C LEU A 148 -18.70 2.87 -33.53
#